data_def8b0f1b9c51b6d28418b80f9d07f9f
#
_entry.id   def8b0f1b9c51b6d28418b80f9d07f9f
#
_cell.length_a   1.000
_cell.length_b   1.000
_cell.length_c   1.000
_cell.angle_alpha   90.00
_cell.angle_beta   90.00
_cell.angle_gamma   90.00
#
_symmetry.space_group_name_H-M   'P 1'
#
loop_
_entity.id
_entity.type
_entity.pdbx_description
1 polymer ?
#
loop_
_entity_poly.entity_id
_entity_poly.type
_entity_poly.pdbx_seq_one_letter_code
_entity_poly.pdbx_strand_id
1 'polypeptide(L)'
;MPWRGILAVGGGAAIGAWLRWGLGIMLNPVFPTLPLGTLSANLIGGLLMGFAMEIITRHAVMSPEMQLLATTGFLGGLTTFSTFSAEIVTLLLRREYFWGTIAIASHVIGSLAMTILGILVVRALYAWAAA
;
A
#
# COMPACT_ATOMS: atom_id res chain seq x y z
N MET A 1 -20.59 15.88 7.41
CA MET A 1 -21.67 14.95 7.00
C MET A 1 -21.07 13.55 6.85
N PRO A 2 -21.58 12.55 7.59
CA PRO A 2 -21.02 11.19 7.52
C PRO A 2 -21.08 10.58 6.13
N TRP A 3 -22.07 10.89 5.32
CA TRP A 3 -22.22 10.36 3.96
C TRP A 3 -21.06 10.77 3.03
N ARG A 4 -20.47 11.95 3.22
CA ARG A 4 -19.28 12.39 2.45
C ARG A 4 -18.08 11.50 2.73
N GLY A 5 -17.88 11.14 4.01
CA GLY A 5 -16.84 10.18 4.40
C GLY A 5 -17.08 8.80 3.77
N ILE A 6 -18.32 8.32 3.77
CA ILE A 6 -18.70 7.04 3.13
C ILE A 6 -18.37 7.05 1.64
N LEU A 7 -18.73 8.13 0.93
CA LEU A 7 -18.42 8.26 -0.50
C LEU A 7 -16.92 8.38 -0.76
N ALA A 8 -16.19 9.13 0.07
CA ALA A 8 -14.75 9.26 -0.04
C ALA A 8 -14.04 7.92 0.14
N VAL A 9 -14.39 7.18 1.20
CA VAL A 9 -13.81 5.85 1.47
C VAL A 9 -14.19 4.87 0.36
N GLY A 10 -15.46 4.79 -0.01
CA GLY A 10 -15.94 3.85 -1.03
C GLY A 10 -15.34 4.14 -2.42
N GLY A 11 -15.31 5.40 -2.83
CA GLY A 11 -14.71 5.82 -4.10
C GLY A 11 -13.21 5.57 -4.15
N GLY A 12 -12.49 5.96 -3.12
CA GLY A 12 -11.05 5.69 -3.01
C GLY A 12 -10.74 4.19 -3.01
N ALA A 13 -11.49 3.41 -2.22
CA ALA A 13 -11.32 1.96 -2.13
C ALA A 13 -11.56 1.26 -3.47
N ALA A 14 -12.57 1.65 -4.22
CA ALA A 14 -12.84 1.11 -5.55
C ALA A 14 -11.66 1.32 -6.49
N ILE A 15 -11.12 2.53 -6.55
CA ILE A 15 -9.95 2.86 -7.39
C ILE A 15 -8.73 2.06 -6.94
N GLY A 16 -8.44 2.02 -5.64
CA GLY A 16 -7.32 1.27 -5.09
C GLY A 16 -7.42 -0.24 -5.38
N ALA A 17 -8.61 -0.82 -5.20
CA ALA A 17 -8.87 -2.23 -5.49
C ALA A 17 -8.73 -2.56 -6.97
N TRP A 18 -9.18 -1.69 -7.87
CA TRP A 18 -9.00 -1.88 -9.31
C TRP A 18 -7.53 -1.84 -9.72
N LEU A 19 -6.75 -0.91 -9.18
CA LEU A 19 -5.30 -0.85 -9.43
C LEU A 19 -4.59 -2.10 -8.91
N ARG A 20 -4.91 -2.54 -7.70
CA ARG A 20 -4.36 -3.79 -7.14
C ARG A 20 -4.71 -5.00 -8.00
N TRP A 21 -5.95 -5.10 -8.46
CA TRP A 21 -6.39 -6.17 -9.35
C TRP A 21 -5.62 -6.13 -10.68
N GLY A 22 -5.46 -4.95 -11.27
CA GLY A 22 -4.66 -4.76 -12.48
C GLY A 22 -3.19 -5.17 -12.30
N LEU A 23 -2.55 -4.77 -11.20
CA LEU A 23 -1.19 -5.21 -10.87
C LEU A 23 -1.11 -6.74 -10.73
N GLY A 24 -2.12 -7.36 -10.12
CA GLY A 24 -2.21 -8.82 -10.01
C GLY A 24 -2.27 -9.51 -11.37
N ILE A 25 -3.12 -9.03 -12.27
CA ILE A 25 -3.22 -9.58 -13.63
C ILE A 25 -1.90 -9.46 -14.38
N MET A 26 -1.22 -8.33 -14.27
CA MET A 26 0.00 -8.06 -15.03
C MET A 26 1.24 -8.75 -14.46
N LEU A 27 1.40 -8.78 -13.14
CA LEU A 27 2.66 -9.13 -12.50
C LEU A 27 2.66 -10.48 -11.77
N ASN A 28 1.52 -10.98 -11.28
CA ASN A 28 1.49 -12.27 -10.59
C ASN A 28 1.95 -13.44 -11.49
N PRO A 29 1.61 -13.49 -12.78
CA PRO A 29 2.09 -14.56 -13.67
C PRO A 29 3.59 -14.51 -13.94
N VAL A 30 4.26 -13.38 -13.72
CA VAL A 30 5.70 -13.22 -13.98
C VAL A 30 6.54 -14.11 -13.05
N PHE A 31 6.15 -14.21 -11.79
CA PHE A 31 6.79 -15.10 -10.82
C PHE A 31 5.74 -15.71 -9.88
N PRO A 32 5.13 -16.84 -10.30
CA PRO A 32 3.96 -17.39 -9.58
C PRO A 32 4.23 -17.81 -8.14
N THR A 33 5.46 -18.18 -7.80
CA THR A 33 5.83 -18.59 -6.44
C THR A 33 5.75 -17.43 -5.45
N LEU A 34 6.16 -16.24 -5.88
CA LEU A 34 6.03 -15.00 -5.13
C LEU A 34 5.24 -14.00 -6.01
N PRO A 35 3.91 -13.88 -5.82
CA PRO A 35 3.10 -13.04 -6.68
C PRO A 35 3.52 -11.56 -6.62
N LEU A 36 4.17 -11.09 -7.68
CA LEU A 36 4.78 -9.77 -7.72
C LEU A 36 3.74 -8.63 -7.76
N GLY A 37 2.55 -8.90 -8.26
CA GLY A 37 1.45 -7.93 -8.27
C GLY A 37 0.98 -7.59 -6.86
N THR A 38 0.76 -8.59 -6.02
CA THR A 38 0.40 -8.43 -4.61
C THR A 38 1.52 -7.70 -3.85
N LEU A 39 2.76 -8.13 -4.06
CA LEU A 39 3.93 -7.49 -3.44
C LEU A 39 4.05 -6.03 -3.87
N SER A 40 3.98 -5.75 -5.17
CA SER A 40 4.07 -4.39 -5.71
C SER A 40 2.97 -3.48 -5.15
N ALA A 41 1.74 -3.97 -5.07
CA ALA A 41 0.62 -3.22 -4.51
C ALA A 41 0.89 -2.81 -3.05
N ASN A 42 1.40 -3.73 -2.23
CA ASN A 42 1.72 -3.46 -0.84
C ASN A 42 2.93 -2.53 -0.69
N LEU A 43 3.97 -2.69 -1.50
CA LEU A 43 5.16 -1.82 -1.47
C LEU A 43 4.83 -0.39 -1.93
N ILE A 44 4.13 -0.25 -3.04
CA ILE A 44 3.68 1.05 -3.56
C ILE A 44 2.74 1.71 -2.55
N GLY A 45 1.81 0.95 -2.00
CA GLY A 45 0.90 1.43 -0.97
C GLY A 45 1.63 1.91 0.28
N GLY A 46 2.68 1.18 0.72
CA GLY A 46 3.55 1.60 1.82
C GLY A 46 4.25 2.94 1.54
N LEU A 47 4.83 3.10 0.36
CA LEU A 47 5.47 4.35 -0.07
C LEU A 47 4.47 5.52 -0.06
N LEU A 48 3.31 5.34 -0.66
CA LEU A 48 2.27 6.36 -0.73
C LEU A 48 1.70 6.68 0.66
N MET A 49 1.62 5.69 1.56
CA MET A 49 1.24 5.93 2.95
C MET A 49 2.27 6.83 3.66
N GLY A 50 3.56 6.61 3.42
CA GLY A 50 4.62 7.48 3.94
C GLY A 50 4.48 8.92 3.45
N PHE A 51 4.17 9.11 2.16
CA PHE A 51 3.85 10.44 1.61
C PHE A 51 2.65 11.07 2.32
N ALA A 52 1.56 10.32 2.42
CA ALA A 52 0.32 10.81 3.05
C ALA A 52 0.55 11.21 4.51
N MET A 53 1.24 10.38 5.29
CA MET A 53 1.54 10.66 6.71
C MET A 53 2.28 11.99 6.88
N GLU A 54 3.33 12.20 6.11
CA GLU A 54 4.15 13.41 6.25
C GLU A 54 3.43 14.66 5.72
N ILE A 55 2.69 14.54 4.60
CA ILE A 55 1.92 15.65 4.04
C ILE A 55 0.79 16.06 5.00
N ILE A 56 0.05 15.11 5.53
CA ILE A 56 -1.05 15.38 6.47
C ILE A 56 -0.53 16.05 7.75
N THR A 57 0.62 15.59 8.26
CA THR A 57 1.23 16.17 9.47
C THR A 57 1.66 17.62 9.25
N ARG A 58 2.17 17.96 8.05
CA ARG A 58 2.68 19.29 7.73
C ARG A 58 1.59 20.29 7.31
N HIS A 59 0.55 19.79 6.63
CA HIS A 59 -0.51 20.60 6.07
C HIS A 59 -1.85 20.27 6.70
N ALA A 60 -2.26 21.07 7.68
CA ALA A 60 -3.62 21.05 8.23
C ALA A 60 -4.71 21.46 7.21
N VAL A 61 -4.35 21.62 5.93
CA VAL A 61 -5.21 22.15 4.87
C VAL A 61 -6.04 21.03 4.17
N MET A 62 -5.69 19.78 4.39
CA MET A 62 -6.46 18.66 3.82
C MET A 62 -7.76 18.46 4.58
N SER A 63 -8.89 18.49 3.86
CA SER A 63 -10.18 18.18 4.48
C SER A 63 -10.20 16.73 5.03
N PRO A 64 -10.99 16.46 6.07
CA PRO A 64 -11.13 15.11 6.59
C PRO A 64 -11.56 14.09 5.52
N GLU A 65 -12.44 14.49 4.61
CA GLU A 65 -12.89 13.65 3.50
C GLU A 65 -11.75 13.31 2.53
N MET A 66 -10.87 14.27 2.24
CA MET A 66 -9.71 14.04 1.38
C MET A 66 -8.71 13.08 2.04
N GLN A 67 -8.51 13.20 3.35
CA GLN A 67 -7.67 12.26 4.10
C GLN A 67 -8.26 10.86 4.08
N LEU A 68 -9.59 10.72 4.28
CA LEU A 68 -10.29 9.44 4.20
C LEU A 68 -10.23 8.83 2.81
N LEU A 69 -10.40 9.65 1.76
CA LEU A 69 -10.31 9.18 0.38
C LEU A 69 -8.91 8.62 0.09
N ALA A 70 -7.86 9.32 0.48
CA ALA A 70 -6.48 8.93 0.19
C ALA A 70 -6.03 7.72 1.03
N THR A 71 -6.26 7.74 2.34
CA THR A 71 -5.72 6.73 3.26
C THR A 71 -6.64 5.53 3.41
N THR A 72 -7.76 5.69 4.09
CA THR A 72 -8.70 4.59 4.35
C THR A 72 -9.29 4.03 3.06
N GLY A 73 -9.64 4.90 2.11
CA GLY A 73 -10.18 4.50 0.81
C GLY A 73 -9.11 3.96 -0.12
N PHE A 74 -8.40 4.86 -0.80
CA PHE A 74 -7.48 4.48 -1.88
C PHE A 74 -6.36 3.53 -1.42
N LEU A 75 -5.60 3.90 -0.40
CA LEU A 75 -4.50 3.05 0.09
C LEU A 75 -5.03 1.78 0.76
N GLY A 76 -6.17 1.85 1.46
CA GLY A 76 -6.83 0.67 2.02
C GLY A 76 -7.30 -0.31 0.96
N GLY A 77 -7.79 0.17 -0.19
CA GLY A 77 -8.16 -0.68 -1.34
C GLY A 77 -6.98 -1.20 -2.14
N LEU A 78 -5.91 -0.40 -2.27
CA LEU A 78 -4.70 -0.78 -3.00
C LEU A 78 -3.91 -1.87 -2.28
N THR A 79 -3.72 -1.75 -0.97
CA THR A 79 -2.97 -2.71 -0.16
C THR A 79 -3.86 -3.87 0.28
N THR A 80 -3.23 -5.02 0.57
CA THR A 80 -3.98 -6.20 0.99
C THR A 80 -3.18 -7.07 1.96
N PHE A 81 -3.72 -7.27 3.14
CA PHE A 81 -3.21 -8.26 4.07
C PHE A 81 -3.81 -9.65 3.81
N SER A 82 -5.08 -9.71 3.43
CA SER A 82 -5.79 -10.98 3.23
C SER A 82 -5.23 -11.80 2.06
N THR A 83 -4.93 -11.17 0.92
CA THR A 83 -4.31 -11.85 -0.22
C THR A 83 -2.90 -12.30 0.14
N PHE A 84 -2.09 -11.45 0.75
CA PHE A 84 -0.77 -11.81 1.27
C PHE A 84 -0.85 -13.01 2.22
N SER A 85 -1.78 -13.00 3.16
CA SER A 85 -2.00 -14.10 4.11
C SER A 85 -2.33 -15.41 3.39
N ALA A 86 -3.23 -15.37 2.40
CA ALA A 86 -3.59 -16.54 1.60
C ALA A 86 -2.40 -17.10 0.81
N GLU A 87 -1.58 -16.23 0.23
CA GLU A 87 -0.36 -16.62 -0.50
C GLU A 87 0.65 -17.31 0.42
N ILE A 88 0.88 -16.77 1.61
CA ILE A 88 1.79 -17.37 2.61
C ILE A 88 1.28 -18.74 3.05
N VAL A 89 0.02 -18.85 3.42
CA VAL A 89 -0.57 -20.14 3.84
C VAL A 89 -0.48 -21.17 2.73
N THR A 90 -0.69 -20.77 1.48
CA THR A 90 -0.53 -21.66 0.32
C THR A 90 0.89 -22.18 0.21
N LEU A 91 1.92 -21.34 0.37
CA LEU A 91 3.31 -21.76 0.36
C LEU A 91 3.62 -22.73 1.51
N LEU A 92 3.12 -22.46 2.71
CA LEU A 92 3.33 -23.31 3.87
C LEU A 92 2.67 -24.69 3.69
N LEU A 93 1.46 -24.75 3.15
CA LEU A 93 0.77 -26.01 2.85
C LEU A 93 1.49 -26.84 1.78
N ARG A 94 2.21 -26.20 0.86
CA ARG A 94 3.08 -26.85 -0.14
C ARG A 94 4.46 -27.17 0.41
N ARG A 95 4.73 -26.90 1.68
CA ARG A 95 6.04 -27.07 2.33
C ARG A 95 7.15 -26.23 1.70
N GLU A 96 6.81 -25.15 1.05
CA GLU A 96 7.74 -24.19 0.45
C GLU A 96 8.16 -23.14 1.48
N TYR A 97 8.76 -23.56 2.58
CA TYR A 97 9.06 -22.70 3.74
C TYR A 97 10.06 -21.60 3.43
N PHE A 98 11.02 -21.86 2.56
CA PHE A 98 11.97 -20.82 2.11
C PHE A 98 11.23 -19.65 1.44
N TRP A 99 10.37 -19.95 0.46
CA TRP A 99 9.59 -18.94 -0.23
C TRP A 99 8.55 -18.27 0.67
N GLY A 100 7.97 -19.00 1.59
CA GLY A 100 7.09 -18.43 2.62
C GLY A 100 7.81 -17.39 3.47
N THR A 101 9.02 -17.69 3.91
CA THR A 101 9.86 -16.76 4.68
C THR A 101 10.25 -15.52 3.87
N ILE A 102 10.68 -15.72 2.62
CA ILE A 102 11.02 -14.62 1.70
C ILE A 102 9.80 -13.72 1.46
N ALA A 103 8.63 -14.31 1.24
CA ALA A 103 7.40 -13.56 1.02
C ALA A 103 7.02 -12.74 2.26
N ILE A 104 7.04 -13.32 3.46
CA ILE A 104 6.78 -12.58 4.71
C ILE A 104 7.77 -11.42 4.86
N ALA A 105 9.05 -11.69 4.72
CA ALA A 105 10.09 -10.65 4.84
C ALA A 105 9.90 -9.53 3.80
N SER A 106 9.64 -9.89 2.55
CA SER A 106 9.44 -8.90 1.47
C SER A 106 8.23 -8.02 1.72
N HIS A 107 7.10 -8.60 2.10
CA HIS A 107 5.89 -7.83 2.38
C HIS A 107 6.02 -6.99 3.64
N VAL A 108 6.46 -7.56 4.75
CA VAL A 108 6.49 -6.86 6.05
C VAL A 108 7.64 -5.85 6.10
N ILE A 109 8.88 -6.30 5.93
CA ILE A 109 10.04 -5.42 6.00
C ILE A 109 10.05 -4.45 4.83
N GLY A 110 9.72 -4.93 3.63
CA GLY A 110 9.64 -4.10 2.44
C GLY A 110 8.62 -2.97 2.57
N SER A 111 7.40 -3.26 3.04
CA SER A 111 6.36 -2.24 3.21
C SER A 111 6.73 -1.22 4.28
N LEU A 112 7.29 -1.64 5.41
CA LEU A 112 7.77 -0.73 6.45
C LEU A 112 8.89 0.16 5.93
N ALA A 113 9.87 -0.40 5.22
CA ALA A 113 10.96 0.35 4.62
C ALA A 113 10.43 1.38 3.59
N MET A 114 9.46 1.01 2.76
CA MET A 114 8.85 1.89 1.77
C MET A 114 8.08 3.03 2.45
N THR A 115 7.39 2.78 3.56
CA THR A 115 6.70 3.82 4.33
C THR A 115 7.71 4.83 4.90
N ILE A 116 8.79 4.35 5.49
CA ILE A 116 9.88 5.21 5.99
C ILE A 116 10.49 6.02 4.84
N LEU A 117 10.76 5.38 3.71
CA LEU A 117 11.29 6.05 2.52
C LEU A 117 10.35 7.16 2.05
N GLY A 118 9.05 6.92 2.01
CA GLY A 118 8.05 7.92 1.65
C GLY A 118 8.09 9.15 2.54
N ILE A 119 8.18 8.95 3.85
CA ILE A 119 8.34 10.04 4.83
C ILE A 119 9.63 10.83 4.55
N LEU A 120 10.74 10.14 4.37
CA LEU A 120 12.05 10.79 4.14
C LEU A 120 12.08 11.57 2.83
N VAL A 121 11.47 11.05 1.76
CA VAL A 121 11.37 11.75 0.47
C VAL A 121 10.61 13.04 0.61
N VAL A 122 9.46 13.04 1.26
CA VAL A 122 8.67 14.26 1.47
C VAL A 122 9.43 15.27 2.32
N ARG A 123 10.09 14.82 3.40
CA ARG A 123 10.95 15.69 4.24
C ARG A 123 12.06 16.35 3.44
N ALA A 124 12.74 15.57 2.60
CA ALA A 124 13.80 16.08 1.75
C ALA A 124 13.30 17.11 0.73
N LEU A 125 12.14 16.88 0.13
CA LEU A 125 11.52 17.80 -0.82
C LEU A 125 11.16 19.15 -0.13
N TYR A 126 10.60 19.10 1.07
CA TYR A 126 10.31 20.32 1.83
C TYR A 126 11.58 21.06 2.26
N ALA A 127 12.61 20.34 2.69
CA ALA A 127 13.89 20.95 3.04
C ALA A 127 14.54 21.64 1.83
N TRP A 128 14.50 21.01 0.67
CA TRP A 128 15.02 21.58 -0.58
C TRP A 128 14.23 22.81 -1.01
N ALA A 129 12.91 22.78 -0.93
CA ALA A 129 12.06 23.89 -1.30
C ALA A 129 12.19 25.11 -0.36
N ALA A 130 12.66 24.91 0.87
CA ALA A 130 12.89 25.96 1.85
C ALA A 130 14.31 26.56 1.79
N ALA A 131 15.23 25.96 1.04
CA ALA A 131 16.60 26.43 0.86
C ALA A 131 16.68 27.48 -0.25
#